data_3bb24cbd6141f29081fe14bf56ba08ab
#
_entry.id   3bb24cbd6141f29081fe14bf56ba08ab
#
_cell.length_a   1.000
_cell.length_b   1.000
_cell.length_c   1.000
_cell.angle_alpha   90.00
_cell.angle_beta   90.00
_cell.angle_gamma   90.00
#
_symmetry.space_group_name_H-M   'P 1'
#
loop_
_entity.id
_entity.type
_entity.pdbx_description
1 polymer ?
#
loop_
_entity_poly.entity_id
_entity_poly.type
_entity_poly.pdbx_seq_one_letter_code
_entity_poly.pdbx_strand_id
1 'polypeptide(L)'
;MEGVGMETAASAGPGRSVRGYWIAVPFAAAWILSAMSWLGICSDGCEETHLYRLFGFPLSLLGVGFFTLCGLAFLTRNRIRFSGFLIPVLLSGALGSEFVLVWIQKYVIGRWCPLCVGIAISVVIACVLIALERLPGVAIRIRGGERNLVMKRLAGKTALVLFAFLAGMGMTAMGLSKPDAFAAGMPVTSLAFGDAESSSEVYIVSDWFCPACRVAEPEILKGARKAMLQAKVIFVDYPIHPETFNYIPYNLSFIVREKEKYLPIREAMATLARKTKEPTPEDVQGAVSPLGVKYVPLNYADVLAGMQYFTTLVKKFKVPGTPSVVVLDSRTGKTKTLYGTSEITSDNIMKSLAEVSGK
;
A
#
# COMPACT_ATOMS: atom_id res chain seq x y z
N MET A 1 -37.70 -51.22 -57.12
CA MET A 1 -36.25 -51.37 -56.88
C MET A 1 -35.78 -50.07 -56.26
N GLU A 2 -35.60 -50.14 -54.97
CA GLU A 2 -35.36 -49.03 -54.09
C GLU A 2 -33.88 -48.64 -54.13
N GLY A 3 -33.62 -47.37 -54.31
CA GLY A 3 -32.28 -46.78 -54.16
C GLY A 3 -32.19 -46.07 -52.84
N VAL A 4 -31.49 -46.68 -51.87
CA VAL A 4 -31.16 -46.12 -50.51
C VAL A 4 -30.19 -45.00 -50.68
N GLY A 5 -30.62 -43.77 -50.34
CA GLY A 5 -29.79 -42.61 -50.23
C GLY A 5 -28.93 -42.67 -48.90
N MET A 6 -27.65 -42.73 -49.08
CA MET A 6 -26.67 -42.72 -47.97
C MET A 6 -26.41 -41.26 -47.57
N GLU A 7 -27.04 -40.81 -46.49
CA GLU A 7 -26.70 -39.54 -45.84
C GLU A 7 -25.27 -39.59 -45.26
N THR A 8 -24.40 -38.83 -45.87
CA THR A 8 -23.04 -38.61 -45.33
C THR A 8 -23.12 -37.70 -44.10
N ALA A 9 -22.89 -38.28 -42.94
CA ALA A 9 -22.68 -37.55 -41.69
C ALA A 9 -21.45 -36.64 -41.84
N ALA A 10 -21.69 -35.34 -41.87
CA ALA A 10 -20.63 -34.34 -41.83
C ALA A 10 -19.89 -34.44 -40.51
N SER A 11 -18.64 -34.90 -40.54
CA SER A 11 -17.73 -34.96 -39.44
C SER A 11 -17.48 -33.54 -38.89
N ALA A 12 -17.86 -33.32 -37.66
CA ALA A 12 -17.51 -32.11 -36.91
C ALA A 12 -15.99 -32.05 -36.73
N GLY A 13 -15.36 -31.13 -37.43
CA GLY A 13 -13.90 -30.95 -37.39
C GLY A 13 -13.36 -30.59 -36.01
N PRO A 14 -12.17 -31.08 -35.63
CA PRO A 14 -11.57 -30.89 -34.30
C PRO A 14 -10.98 -29.48 -34.02
N GLY A 15 -11.32 -28.49 -34.87
CA GLY A 15 -10.65 -27.15 -34.80
C GLY A 15 -11.21 -26.16 -33.78
N ARG A 16 -12.27 -26.48 -33.03
CA ARG A 16 -12.94 -25.50 -32.13
C ARG A 16 -12.46 -25.51 -30.69
N SER A 17 -11.77 -26.53 -30.21
CA SER A 17 -11.42 -26.67 -28.80
C SER A 17 -10.11 -25.99 -28.41
N VAL A 18 -9.14 -25.87 -29.30
CA VAL A 18 -7.77 -25.38 -28.95
C VAL A 18 -7.72 -23.86 -28.81
N ARG A 19 -8.48 -23.09 -29.58
CA ARG A 19 -8.51 -21.63 -29.48
C ARG A 19 -9.06 -21.07 -28.16
N GLY A 20 -9.87 -21.84 -27.43
CA GLY A 20 -10.45 -21.40 -26.16
C GLY A 20 -9.51 -21.43 -24.95
N TYR A 21 -8.52 -22.30 -24.94
CA TYR A 21 -7.65 -22.50 -23.77
C TYR A 21 -6.66 -21.35 -23.55
N TRP A 22 -6.22 -20.67 -24.60
CA TRP A 22 -5.31 -19.51 -24.48
C TRP A 22 -5.88 -18.36 -23.66
N ILE A 23 -7.22 -18.22 -23.60
CA ILE A 23 -7.89 -17.21 -22.77
C ILE A 23 -7.82 -17.55 -21.27
N ALA A 24 -7.68 -18.82 -20.91
CA ALA A 24 -7.54 -19.25 -19.53
C ALA A 24 -6.17 -18.85 -18.92
N VAL A 25 -5.15 -18.72 -19.75
CA VAL A 25 -3.78 -18.41 -19.30
C VAL A 25 -3.68 -17.08 -18.55
N PRO A 26 -4.15 -15.93 -19.10
CA PRO A 26 -4.11 -14.67 -18.37
C PRO A 26 -4.99 -14.67 -17.10
N PHE A 27 -6.10 -15.41 -17.05
CA PHE A 27 -6.87 -15.56 -15.81
C PHE A 27 -6.11 -16.33 -14.75
N ALA A 28 -5.44 -17.43 -15.11
CA ALA A 28 -4.62 -18.19 -14.19
C ALA A 28 -3.42 -17.35 -13.70
N ALA A 29 -2.79 -16.62 -14.60
CA ALA A 29 -1.66 -15.72 -14.24
C ALA A 29 -2.12 -14.64 -13.25
N ALA A 30 -3.22 -13.93 -13.53
CA ALA A 30 -3.75 -12.90 -12.64
C ALA A 30 -4.18 -13.49 -11.28
N TRP A 31 -4.75 -14.69 -11.26
CA TRP A 31 -5.11 -15.39 -10.03
C TRP A 31 -3.88 -15.75 -9.19
N ILE A 32 -2.84 -16.33 -9.82
CA ILE A 32 -1.58 -16.68 -9.15
C ILE A 32 -0.91 -15.43 -8.58
N LEU A 33 -0.80 -14.34 -9.35
CA LEU A 33 -0.20 -13.10 -8.89
C LEU A 33 -0.99 -12.47 -7.73
N SER A 34 -2.33 -12.54 -7.76
CA SER A 34 -3.17 -12.10 -6.64
C SER A 34 -2.98 -12.97 -5.39
N ALA A 35 -2.84 -14.28 -5.55
CA ALA A 35 -2.58 -15.21 -4.46
C ALA A 35 -1.17 -15.00 -3.87
N MET A 36 -0.14 -14.79 -4.70
CA MET A 36 1.21 -14.44 -4.23
C MET A 36 1.20 -13.15 -3.43
N SER A 37 0.48 -12.14 -3.92
CA SER A 37 0.28 -10.89 -3.21
C SER A 37 -0.40 -11.12 -1.86
N TRP A 38 -1.43 -11.96 -1.79
CA TRP A 38 -2.14 -12.28 -0.53
C TRP A 38 -1.27 -13.04 0.46
N LEU A 39 -0.42 -13.94 0.00
CA LEU A 39 0.52 -14.71 0.84
C LEU A 39 1.75 -13.89 1.28
N GLY A 40 1.85 -12.62 0.88
CA GLY A 40 2.99 -11.76 1.22
C GLY A 40 4.29 -12.13 0.48
N ILE A 41 4.21 -12.94 -0.57
CA ILE A 41 5.36 -13.30 -1.41
C ILE A 41 5.60 -12.14 -2.39
N CYS A 42 6.25 -11.09 -1.91
CA CYS A 42 6.51 -9.91 -2.70
C CYS A 42 7.90 -9.36 -2.42
N SER A 43 8.61 -8.99 -3.49
CA SER A 43 9.86 -8.25 -3.44
C SER A 43 9.62 -6.74 -3.33
N ASP A 44 10.68 -5.96 -3.17
CA ASP A 44 10.66 -4.50 -3.03
C ASP A 44 9.64 -3.77 -3.94
N GLY A 45 8.88 -2.84 -3.36
CA GLY A 45 7.87 -2.01 -4.04
C GLY A 45 6.42 -2.45 -3.90
N CYS A 46 6.13 -3.65 -3.37
CA CYS A 46 4.75 -4.09 -3.11
C CYS A 46 4.18 -3.60 -1.77
N GLU A 47 5.04 -3.25 -0.84
CA GLU A 47 4.70 -2.95 0.54
C GLU A 47 3.63 -1.86 0.68
N GLU A 48 3.75 -0.78 -0.09
CA GLU A 48 2.80 0.33 -0.01
C GLU A 48 1.45 0.02 -0.66
N THR A 49 1.43 -0.86 -1.67
CA THR A 49 0.17 -1.25 -2.35
C THR A 49 -0.71 -2.17 -1.51
N HIS A 50 -0.12 -2.97 -0.61
CA HIS A 50 -0.85 -3.84 0.32
C HIS A 50 -1.67 -3.10 1.37
N LEU A 51 -1.38 -1.81 1.59
CA LEU A 51 -2.13 -0.98 2.54
C LEU A 51 -3.47 -0.53 2.01
N TYR A 52 -3.61 -0.44 0.69
CA TYR A 52 -4.85 0.00 0.10
C TYR A 52 -5.92 -1.08 0.25
N ARG A 53 -7.08 -0.66 0.71
CA ARG A 53 -8.26 -1.50 0.85
C ARG A 53 -9.38 -0.95 -0.02
N LEU A 54 -10.12 -1.82 -0.65
CA LEU A 54 -11.32 -1.47 -1.41
C LEU A 54 -12.54 -1.85 -0.56
N PHE A 55 -13.30 -0.85 -0.12
CA PHE A 55 -14.42 -1.04 0.83
C PHE A 55 -14.03 -1.80 2.10
N GLY A 56 -12.82 -1.59 2.62
CA GLY A 56 -12.30 -2.25 3.81
C GLY A 56 -11.65 -3.63 3.58
N PHE A 57 -11.74 -4.21 2.38
CA PHE A 57 -11.14 -5.50 2.05
C PHE A 57 -9.76 -5.33 1.39
N PRO A 58 -8.79 -6.22 1.69
CA PRO A 58 -7.50 -6.22 0.99
C PRO A 58 -7.67 -6.43 -0.51
N LEU A 59 -6.97 -5.63 -1.33
CA LEU A 59 -7.03 -5.72 -2.80
C LEU A 59 -6.65 -7.12 -3.32
N SER A 60 -5.67 -7.76 -2.69
CA SER A 60 -5.23 -9.12 -3.03
C SER A 60 -6.32 -10.17 -2.85
N LEU A 61 -7.08 -10.11 -1.75
CA LEU A 61 -8.20 -11.02 -1.48
C LEU A 61 -9.33 -10.83 -2.51
N LEU A 62 -9.66 -9.58 -2.83
CA LEU A 62 -10.65 -9.25 -3.86
C LEU A 62 -10.20 -9.74 -5.24
N GLY A 63 -8.90 -9.63 -5.55
CA GLY A 63 -8.32 -10.16 -6.79
C GLY A 63 -8.47 -11.67 -6.90
N VAL A 64 -8.11 -12.43 -5.86
CA VAL A 64 -8.29 -13.88 -5.82
C VAL A 64 -9.77 -14.25 -6.04
N GLY A 65 -10.70 -13.63 -5.33
CA GLY A 65 -12.14 -13.87 -5.48
C GLY A 65 -12.65 -13.55 -6.88
N PHE A 66 -12.26 -12.40 -7.42
CA PHE A 66 -12.66 -11.94 -8.75
C PHE A 66 -12.16 -12.87 -9.86
N PHE A 67 -10.89 -13.24 -9.88
CA PHE A 67 -10.35 -14.12 -10.91
C PHE A 67 -10.83 -15.57 -10.76
N THR A 68 -11.19 -16.01 -9.54
CA THR A 68 -11.92 -17.28 -9.34
C THR A 68 -13.28 -17.23 -10.02
N LEU A 69 -14.04 -16.15 -9.84
CA LEU A 69 -15.34 -15.95 -10.50
C LEU A 69 -15.19 -15.91 -12.02
N CYS A 70 -14.21 -15.20 -12.55
CA CYS A 70 -13.90 -15.17 -13.98
C CYS A 70 -13.55 -16.55 -14.54
N GLY A 71 -12.74 -17.33 -13.81
CA GLY A 71 -12.38 -18.70 -14.17
C GLY A 71 -13.61 -19.62 -14.22
N LEU A 72 -14.47 -19.57 -13.21
CA LEU A 72 -15.74 -20.34 -13.18
C LEU A 72 -16.67 -19.94 -14.33
N ALA A 73 -16.84 -18.63 -14.58
CA ALA A 73 -17.62 -18.14 -15.70
C ALA A 73 -17.06 -18.63 -17.06
N PHE A 74 -15.73 -18.69 -17.18
CA PHE A 74 -15.07 -19.19 -18.37
C PHE A 74 -15.28 -20.70 -18.55
N LEU A 75 -15.16 -21.49 -17.51
CA LEU A 75 -15.39 -22.95 -17.57
C LEU A 75 -16.85 -23.30 -17.92
N THR A 76 -17.80 -22.49 -17.42
CA THR A 76 -19.24 -22.73 -17.64
C THR A 76 -19.79 -22.06 -18.92
N ARG A 77 -18.97 -21.31 -19.66
CA ARG A 77 -19.41 -20.50 -20.83
C ARG A 77 -20.13 -21.27 -21.94
N ASN A 78 -19.81 -22.55 -22.07
CA ASN A 78 -20.45 -23.42 -23.06
C ASN A 78 -21.76 -24.06 -22.59
N ARG A 79 -21.99 -24.12 -21.27
CA ARG A 79 -23.19 -24.69 -20.66
C ARG A 79 -24.23 -23.63 -20.33
N ILE A 80 -23.82 -22.43 -19.97
CA ILE A 80 -24.68 -21.33 -19.50
C ILE A 80 -24.61 -20.20 -20.54
N ARG A 81 -25.71 -19.92 -21.25
CA ARG A 81 -25.77 -18.85 -22.28
C ARG A 81 -25.42 -17.47 -21.76
N PHE A 82 -25.64 -17.22 -20.46
CA PHE A 82 -25.37 -15.94 -19.82
C PHE A 82 -23.87 -15.75 -19.50
N SER A 83 -23.14 -16.82 -19.18
CA SER A 83 -21.74 -16.72 -18.77
C SER A 83 -20.82 -16.19 -19.87
N GLY A 84 -21.12 -16.50 -21.13
CA GLY A 84 -20.39 -15.97 -22.29
C GLY A 84 -20.50 -14.45 -22.45
N PHE A 85 -21.58 -13.84 -21.95
CA PHE A 85 -21.75 -12.38 -21.96
C PHE A 85 -21.18 -11.73 -20.69
N LEU A 86 -21.21 -12.43 -19.56
CA LEU A 86 -20.73 -11.93 -18.28
C LEU A 86 -19.22 -11.63 -18.29
N ILE A 87 -18.42 -12.47 -18.94
CA ILE A 87 -16.96 -12.35 -18.98
C ILE A 87 -16.48 -10.97 -19.49
N PRO A 88 -16.90 -10.46 -20.67
CA PRO A 88 -16.44 -9.14 -21.13
C PRO A 88 -16.93 -7.98 -20.25
N VAL A 89 -18.07 -8.13 -19.59
CA VAL A 89 -18.57 -7.11 -18.64
C VAL A 89 -17.68 -7.09 -17.40
N LEU A 90 -17.38 -8.24 -16.79
CA LEU A 90 -16.49 -8.35 -15.64
C LEU A 90 -15.08 -7.84 -15.96
N LEU A 91 -14.52 -8.26 -17.09
CA LEU A 91 -13.18 -7.81 -17.49
C LEU A 91 -13.12 -6.32 -17.80
N SER A 92 -14.18 -5.76 -18.36
CA SER A 92 -14.22 -4.31 -18.61
C SER A 92 -14.26 -3.53 -17.29
N GLY A 93 -15.01 -3.99 -16.30
CA GLY A 93 -15.01 -3.43 -14.95
C GLY A 93 -13.63 -3.54 -14.30
N ALA A 94 -12.98 -4.71 -14.39
CA ALA A 94 -11.62 -4.90 -13.91
C ALA A 94 -10.62 -3.97 -14.59
N LEU A 95 -10.72 -3.80 -15.91
CA LEU A 95 -9.84 -2.88 -16.64
C LEU A 95 -10.01 -1.43 -16.17
N GLY A 96 -11.23 -1.00 -15.85
CA GLY A 96 -11.50 0.30 -15.25
C GLY A 96 -10.88 0.44 -13.85
N SER A 97 -10.95 -0.59 -13.03
CA SER A 97 -10.32 -0.65 -11.71
C SER A 97 -8.79 -0.60 -11.82
N GLU A 98 -8.21 -1.39 -12.70
CA GLU A 98 -6.75 -1.43 -12.93
C GLU A 98 -6.22 -0.08 -13.41
N PHE A 99 -6.98 0.65 -14.24
CA PHE A 99 -6.61 1.99 -14.67
C PHE A 99 -6.42 2.93 -13.48
N VAL A 100 -7.33 2.92 -12.50
CA VAL A 100 -7.22 3.73 -11.28
C VAL A 100 -6.04 3.27 -10.42
N LEU A 101 -5.85 1.96 -10.26
CA LEU A 101 -4.76 1.41 -9.43
C LEU A 101 -3.38 1.73 -10.02
N VAL A 102 -3.21 1.61 -11.32
CA VAL A 102 -1.98 1.97 -12.04
C VAL A 102 -1.71 3.48 -11.94
N TRP A 103 -2.75 4.30 -12.08
CA TRP A 103 -2.63 5.75 -11.91
C TRP A 103 -2.15 6.12 -10.50
N ILE A 104 -2.72 5.48 -9.46
CA ILE A 104 -2.34 5.70 -8.06
C ILE A 104 -0.89 5.25 -7.82
N GLN A 105 -0.46 4.10 -8.34
CA GLN A 105 0.92 3.65 -8.22
C GLN A 105 1.90 4.69 -8.79
N LYS A 106 1.58 5.25 -9.95
CA LYS A 106 2.46 6.21 -10.63
C LYS A 106 2.50 7.58 -9.95
N TYR A 107 1.33 8.14 -9.59
CA TYR A 107 1.23 9.55 -9.20
C TYR A 107 1.05 9.78 -7.70
N VAL A 108 0.57 8.79 -6.95
CA VAL A 108 0.32 8.90 -5.51
C VAL A 108 1.38 8.18 -4.69
N ILE A 109 1.71 6.93 -5.09
CA ILE A 109 2.70 6.10 -4.38
C ILE A 109 4.11 6.42 -4.87
N GLY A 110 4.29 6.66 -6.18
CA GLY A 110 5.59 6.92 -6.81
C GLY A 110 6.48 5.67 -6.96
N ARG A 111 5.93 4.48 -6.67
CA ARG A 111 6.63 3.19 -6.80
C ARG A 111 5.77 2.19 -7.55
N TRP A 112 6.42 1.31 -8.31
CA TRP A 112 5.77 0.28 -9.08
C TRP A 112 5.76 -1.05 -8.31
N CYS A 113 4.58 -1.65 -8.14
CA CYS A 113 4.46 -3.02 -7.63
C CYS A 113 4.48 -4.00 -8.81
N PRO A 114 5.51 -4.87 -8.92
CA PRO A 114 5.60 -5.81 -10.06
C PRO A 114 4.39 -6.74 -10.17
N LEU A 115 3.85 -7.22 -9.04
CA LEU A 115 2.69 -8.10 -9.03
C LEU A 115 1.43 -7.38 -9.53
N CYS A 116 1.20 -6.13 -9.08
CA CYS A 116 0.04 -5.34 -9.50
C CYS A 116 0.11 -5.00 -11.01
N VAL A 117 1.30 -4.63 -11.50
CA VAL A 117 1.53 -4.39 -12.94
C VAL A 117 1.30 -5.69 -13.73
N GLY A 118 1.76 -6.83 -13.22
CA GLY A 118 1.54 -8.15 -13.83
C GLY A 118 0.04 -8.50 -13.93
N ILE A 119 -0.74 -8.19 -12.89
CA ILE A 119 -2.21 -8.38 -12.89
C ILE A 119 -2.84 -7.48 -13.96
N ALA A 120 -2.50 -6.18 -13.99
CA ALA A 120 -3.03 -5.24 -14.98
C ALA A 120 -2.72 -5.67 -16.42
N ILE A 121 -1.50 -6.13 -16.71
CA ILE A 121 -1.11 -6.68 -18.01
C ILE A 121 -1.94 -7.91 -18.35
N SER A 122 -2.15 -8.82 -17.39
CA SER A 122 -2.94 -10.03 -17.58
C SER A 122 -4.41 -9.71 -17.94
N VAL A 123 -5.00 -8.70 -17.29
CA VAL A 123 -6.36 -8.22 -17.60
C VAL A 123 -6.42 -7.64 -19.01
N VAL A 124 -5.44 -6.81 -19.42
CA VAL A 124 -5.37 -6.27 -20.78
C VAL A 124 -5.27 -7.39 -21.82
N ILE A 125 -4.39 -8.37 -21.62
CA ILE A 125 -4.23 -9.53 -22.52
C ILE A 125 -5.53 -10.31 -22.61
N ALA A 126 -6.21 -10.57 -21.49
CA ALA A 126 -7.51 -11.25 -21.48
C ALA A 126 -8.57 -10.48 -22.30
N CYS A 127 -8.65 -9.16 -22.15
CA CYS A 127 -9.56 -8.30 -22.92
C CYS A 127 -9.28 -8.39 -24.43
N VAL A 128 -8.01 -8.31 -24.82
CA VAL A 128 -7.59 -8.41 -26.23
C VAL A 128 -7.93 -9.77 -26.82
N LEU A 129 -7.61 -10.86 -26.13
CA LEU A 129 -7.90 -12.22 -26.62
C LEU A 129 -9.41 -12.46 -26.80
N ILE A 130 -10.25 -11.98 -25.87
CA ILE A 130 -11.70 -12.09 -25.99
C ILE A 130 -12.25 -11.24 -27.14
N ALA A 131 -11.70 -10.05 -27.36
CA ALA A 131 -12.07 -9.21 -28.49
C ALA A 131 -11.72 -9.90 -29.81
N LEU A 132 -10.51 -10.46 -29.94
CA LEU A 132 -10.04 -11.20 -31.11
C LEU A 132 -10.90 -12.46 -31.40
N GLU A 133 -11.32 -13.19 -30.35
CA GLU A 133 -12.20 -14.36 -30.50
C GLU A 133 -13.56 -13.98 -31.12
N ARG A 134 -14.05 -12.77 -30.85
CA ARG A 134 -15.40 -12.32 -31.30
C ARG A 134 -15.43 -11.63 -32.65
N LEU A 135 -14.34 -11.04 -33.09
CA LEU A 135 -14.24 -10.29 -34.35
C LEU A 135 -14.68 -11.09 -35.59
N PRO A 136 -14.26 -12.37 -35.80
CA PRO A 136 -14.66 -13.14 -36.96
C PRO A 136 -16.18 -13.35 -37.07
N GLY A 137 -16.84 -13.63 -35.93
CA GLY A 137 -18.28 -13.82 -35.88
C GLY A 137 -19.09 -12.57 -36.23
N VAL A 138 -18.58 -11.39 -35.86
CA VAL A 138 -19.18 -10.09 -36.21
C VAL A 138 -19.00 -9.82 -37.73
N ALA A 139 -17.79 -10.04 -38.24
CA ALA A 139 -17.49 -9.83 -39.66
C ALA A 139 -18.34 -10.71 -40.60
N ILE A 140 -18.54 -11.99 -40.26
CA ILE A 140 -19.38 -12.93 -41.04
C ILE A 140 -20.83 -12.46 -41.07
N ARG A 141 -21.39 -12.00 -39.96
CA ARG A 141 -22.79 -11.52 -39.89
C ARG A 141 -23.01 -10.23 -40.68
N ILE A 142 -22.04 -9.33 -40.69
CA ILE A 142 -22.08 -8.10 -41.48
C ILE A 142 -22.09 -8.42 -42.96
N ARG A 143 -21.28 -9.40 -43.41
CA ARG A 143 -21.26 -9.87 -44.82
C ARG A 143 -22.57 -10.57 -45.24
N GLY A 144 -23.26 -11.19 -44.29
CA GLY A 144 -24.54 -11.86 -44.53
C GLY A 144 -25.79 -10.94 -44.65
N GLY A 145 -25.62 -9.62 -44.74
CA GLY A 145 -26.71 -8.65 -44.93
C GLY A 145 -27.45 -8.20 -43.65
N GLU A 146 -27.08 -8.70 -42.48
CA GLU A 146 -27.70 -8.33 -41.17
C GLU A 146 -27.14 -7.05 -40.55
N ARG A 147 -26.58 -6.15 -41.35
CA ARG A 147 -25.80 -4.99 -40.89
C ARG A 147 -26.51 -4.15 -39.80
N ASN A 148 -27.79 -3.78 -40.05
CA ASN A 148 -28.52 -2.91 -39.13
C ASN A 148 -28.86 -3.58 -37.80
N LEU A 149 -29.17 -4.87 -37.80
CA LEU A 149 -29.48 -5.64 -36.60
C LEU A 149 -28.19 -5.89 -35.77
N VAL A 150 -27.10 -6.21 -36.48
CA VAL A 150 -25.76 -6.39 -35.85
C VAL A 150 -25.28 -5.09 -35.21
N MET A 151 -25.43 -3.95 -35.89
CA MET A 151 -25.03 -2.64 -35.37
C MET A 151 -25.84 -2.25 -34.13
N LYS A 152 -27.15 -2.42 -34.08
CA LYS A 152 -27.98 -2.15 -32.90
C LYS A 152 -27.58 -3.05 -31.72
N ARG A 153 -27.36 -4.34 -31.94
CA ARG A 153 -26.92 -5.28 -30.90
C ARG A 153 -25.50 -5.00 -30.45
N LEU A 154 -24.61 -4.58 -31.33
CA LEU A 154 -23.24 -4.20 -31.01
C LEU A 154 -23.24 -2.92 -30.18
N ALA A 155 -24.00 -1.89 -30.55
CA ALA A 155 -24.12 -0.64 -29.82
C ALA A 155 -24.59 -0.88 -28.37
N GLY A 156 -25.62 -1.70 -28.13
CA GLY A 156 -26.07 -2.03 -26.79
C GLY A 156 -25.01 -2.76 -25.95
N LYS A 157 -24.27 -3.71 -26.56
CA LYS A 157 -23.20 -4.42 -25.88
C LYS A 157 -21.99 -3.51 -25.58
N THR A 158 -21.65 -2.64 -26.52
CA THR A 158 -20.56 -1.66 -26.33
C THR A 158 -20.92 -0.67 -25.22
N ALA A 159 -22.16 -0.18 -25.20
CA ALA A 159 -22.65 0.69 -24.14
C ALA A 159 -22.53 0.04 -22.76
N LEU A 160 -22.91 -1.25 -22.63
CA LEU A 160 -22.80 -1.97 -21.35
C LEU A 160 -21.36 -2.25 -20.94
N VAL A 161 -20.47 -2.58 -21.87
CA VAL A 161 -19.03 -2.75 -21.63
C VAL A 161 -18.41 -1.43 -21.18
N LEU A 162 -18.75 -0.31 -21.84
CA LEU A 162 -18.29 1.02 -21.43
C LEU A 162 -18.82 1.42 -20.05
N PHE A 163 -20.11 1.14 -19.79
CA PHE A 163 -20.70 1.36 -18.47
C PHE A 163 -19.97 0.55 -17.38
N ALA A 164 -19.68 -0.72 -17.63
CA ALA A 164 -18.94 -1.57 -16.69
C ALA A 164 -17.52 -1.03 -16.44
N PHE A 165 -16.83 -0.53 -17.47
CA PHE A 165 -15.53 0.13 -17.33
C PHE A 165 -15.60 1.36 -16.41
N LEU A 166 -16.54 2.26 -16.70
CA LEU A 166 -16.72 3.48 -15.89
C LEU A 166 -17.18 3.16 -14.47
N ALA A 167 -18.03 2.15 -14.30
CA ALA A 167 -18.46 1.68 -12.99
C ALA A 167 -17.28 1.10 -12.19
N GLY A 168 -16.43 0.27 -12.81
CA GLY A 168 -15.22 -0.26 -12.18
C GLY A 168 -14.26 0.86 -11.75
N MET A 169 -14.05 1.84 -12.62
CA MET A 169 -13.27 3.04 -12.33
C MET A 169 -13.85 3.82 -11.14
N GLY A 170 -15.14 4.11 -11.18
CA GLY A 170 -15.83 4.87 -10.13
C GLY A 170 -15.86 4.14 -8.79
N MET A 171 -16.18 2.84 -8.78
CA MET A 171 -16.18 2.01 -7.58
C MET A 171 -14.78 1.96 -6.94
N THR A 172 -13.73 1.81 -7.75
CA THR A 172 -12.36 1.80 -7.23
C THR A 172 -11.96 3.18 -6.70
N ALA A 173 -12.26 4.25 -7.42
CA ALA A 173 -11.94 5.61 -6.99
C ALA A 173 -12.67 6.01 -5.68
N MET A 174 -13.93 5.59 -5.50
CA MET A 174 -14.74 5.88 -4.32
C MET A 174 -14.47 4.93 -3.16
N GLY A 175 -14.22 3.65 -3.45
CA GLY A 175 -14.07 2.60 -2.45
C GLY A 175 -12.63 2.41 -1.97
N LEU A 176 -11.66 2.97 -2.70
CA LEU A 176 -10.27 2.83 -2.33
C LEU A 176 -9.98 3.71 -1.12
N SER A 177 -9.71 3.09 -0.01
CA SER A 177 -9.24 3.74 1.20
C SER A 177 -7.82 3.28 1.49
N LYS A 178 -6.96 4.24 1.78
CA LYS A 178 -5.77 3.96 2.56
C LYS A 178 -6.28 3.94 4.00
N PRO A 179 -6.17 2.83 4.73
CA PRO A 179 -6.50 2.87 6.14
C PRO A 179 -5.65 3.98 6.75
N ASP A 180 -6.29 4.94 7.42
CA ASP A 180 -5.55 5.77 8.34
C ASP A 180 -4.86 4.79 9.27
N ALA A 181 -3.55 4.90 9.36
CA ALA A 181 -2.72 3.99 10.14
C ALA A 181 -3.20 3.86 11.59
N PHE A 182 -4.00 4.81 12.04
CA PHE A 182 -4.68 4.86 13.31
C PHE A 182 -5.95 4.01 13.41
N ALA A 183 -6.64 3.74 12.29
CA ALA A 183 -7.83 2.85 12.32
C ALA A 183 -7.46 1.37 12.45
N ALA A 184 -6.18 1.01 12.24
CA ALA A 184 -5.71 -0.38 12.28
C ALA A 184 -5.16 -0.83 13.64
N GLY A 185 -5.19 0.01 14.68
CA GLY A 185 -5.02 -0.50 16.04
C GLY A 185 -3.77 -0.12 16.83
N MET A 186 -2.86 0.72 16.31
CA MET A 186 -1.81 1.27 17.16
C MET A 186 -2.28 2.62 17.74
N PRO A 187 -2.65 2.73 19.01
CA PRO A 187 -3.04 4.01 19.58
C PRO A 187 -1.85 4.96 19.56
N VAL A 188 -2.07 6.23 19.22
CA VAL A 188 -1.03 7.31 19.23
C VAL A 188 -0.32 7.38 20.58
N THR A 189 -1.06 7.08 21.64
CA THR A 189 -0.54 6.94 23.01
C THR A 189 0.56 5.89 23.12
N SER A 190 0.61 4.90 22.23
CA SER A 190 1.68 3.90 22.23
C SER A 190 3.04 4.46 21.75
N LEU A 191 3.04 5.57 20.99
CA LEU A 191 4.26 6.21 20.49
C LEU A 191 4.77 7.35 21.39
N ALA A 192 3.97 7.79 22.36
CA ALA A 192 4.33 8.85 23.26
C ALA A 192 5.05 8.32 24.52
N PHE A 193 5.99 9.09 25.02
CA PHE A 193 6.69 8.90 26.28
C PHE A 193 6.31 10.01 27.27
N GLY A 194 6.52 9.77 28.55
CA GLY A 194 6.30 10.75 29.60
C GLY A 194 4.84 10.83 30.06
N ASP A 195 4.37 12.03 30.42
CA ASP A 195 3.05 12.26 31.00
C ASP A 195 1.94 12.15 29.95
N ALA A 196 1.23 11.02 29.95
CA ALA A 196 0.17 10.73 29.00
C ALA A 196 -1.03 11.68 29.10
N GLU A 197 -1.26 12.33 30.23
CA GLU A 197 -2.38 13.23 30.47
C GLU A 197 -2.03 14.70 30.19
N SER A 198 -0.76 15.00 29.95
CA SER A 198 -0.31 16.37 29.65
C SER A 198 -0.91 16.91 28.38
N SER A 199 -1.32 18.18 28.39
CA SER A 199 -1.68 18.92 27.18
C SER A 199 -0.46 19.38 26.38
N SER A 200 0.71 19.38 27.00
CA SER A 200 1.96 19.76 26.35
C SER A 200 2.59 18.57 25.65
N GLU A 201 3.00 18.78 24.41
CA GLU A 201 3.54 17.75 23.52
C GLU A 201 4.85 18.24 22.91
N VAL A 202 5.87 17.38 22.91
CA VAL A 202 7.19 17.66 22.34
C VAL A 202 7.48 16.62 21.26
N TYR A 203 7.58 17.06 20.02
CA TYR A 203 7.89 16.21 18.87
C TYR A 203 9.36 16.42 18.48
N ILE A 204 10.14 15.37 18.57
CA ILE A 204 11.58 15.37 18.24
C ILE A 204 11.73 14.73 16.88
N VAL A 205 11.99 15.54 15.86
CA VAL A 205 12.10 15.12 14.46
C VAL A 205 13.57 14.98 14.10
N SER A 206 13.98 13.77 13.75
CA SER A 206 15.37 13.44 13.46
C SER A 206 15.53 12.42 12.35
N ASP A 207 16.77 12.29 11.87
CA ASP A 207 17.19 11.33 10.84
C ASP A 207 18.49 10.68 11.31
N TRP A 208 18.56 9.36 11.27
CA TRP A 208 19.69 8.56 11.78
C TRP A 208 21.03 8.86 11.09
N PHE A 209 20.98 9.34 9.85
CA PHE A 209 22.16 9.60 9.02
C PHE A 209 22.46 11.08 8.84
N CYS A 210 21.58 11.97 9.32
CA CYS A 210 21.80 13.41 9.27
C CYS A 210 22.97 13.82 10.21
N PRO A 211 24.04 14.47 9.69
CA PRO A 211 25.17 14.89 10.52
C PRO A 211 24.77 15.86 11.64
N ALA A 212 23.87 16.81 11.36
CA ALA A 212 23.36 17.75 12.33
C ALA A 212 22.57 17.07 13.46
N CYS A 213 21.78 16.02 13.14
CA CYS A 213 21.07 15.22 14.13
C CYS A 213 22.06 14.53 15.08
N ARG A 214 23.13 13.96 14.56
CA ARG A 214 24.16 13.28 15.36
C ARG A 214 24.86 14.21 16.32
N VAL A 215 25.05 15.48 15.94
CA VAL A 215 25.64 16.52 16.81
C VAL A 215 24.63 16.94 17.88
N ALA A 216 23.36 17.12 17.54
CA ALA A 216 22.33 17.56 18.49
C ALA A 216 21.84 16.46 19.44
N GLU A 217 22.09 15.18 19.15
CA GLU A 217 21.52 14.03 19.86
C GLU A 217 21.75 14.08 21.40
N PRO A 218 22.91 14.40 21.93
CA PRO A 218 23.11 14.49 23.38
C PRO A 218 22.20 15.53 24.07
N GLU A 219 22.04 16.70 23.46
CA GLU A 219 21.15 17.75 23.97
C GLU A 219 19.66 17.39 23.79
N ILE A 220 19.30 16.73 22.68
CA ILE A 220 17.98 16.19 22.45
C ILE A 220 17.60 15.19 23.54
N LEU A 221 18.46 14.22 23.85
CA LEU A 221 18.19 13.20 24.87
C LEU A 221 18.09 13.78 26.27
N LYS A 222 18.96 14.75 26.59
CA LYS A 222 18.90 15.47 27.85
C LYS A 222 17.62 16.29 27.99
N GLY A 223 17.22 17.00 26.95
CA GLY A 223 15.96 17.75 26.88
C GLY A 223 14.73 16.85 26.94
N ALA A 224 14.73 15.74 26.18
CA ALA A 224 13.66 14.76 26.19
C ALA A 224 13.42 14.16 27.57
N ARG A 225 14.49 13.77 28.28
CA ARG A 225 14.41 13.22 29.64
C ARG A 225 13.76 14.19 30.62
N LYS A 226 14.08 15.48 30.51
CA LYS A 226 13.45 16.54 31.35
C LYS A 226 11.99 16.76 30.92
N ALA A 227 11.72 16.81 29.62
CA ALA A 227 10.39 17.05 29.10
C ALA A 227 9.41 15.93 29.45
N MET A 228 9.84 14.65 29.43
CA MET A 228 9.01 13.49 29.81
C MET A 228 8.43 13.58 31.23
N LEU A 229 9.00 14.41 32.12
CA LEU A 229 8.45 14.59 33.46
C LEU A 229 7.16 15.42 33.51
N GLN A 230 6.81 16.14 32.41
CA GLN A 230 5.69 17.08 32.40
C GLN A 230 4.99 17.24 31.05
N ALA A 231 5.41 16.48 30.04
CA ALA A 231 4.88 16.54 28.68
C ALA A 231 4.87 15.16 28.03
N LYS A 232 4.06 15.02 26.99
CA LYS A 232 4.17 13.90 26.03
C LYS A 232 5.35 14.17 25.12
N VAL A 233 6.26 13.23 24.99
CA VAL A 233 7.42 13.30 24.10
C VAL A 233 7.27 12.23 23.02
N ILE A 234 7.36 12.61 21.76
CA ILE A 234 7.25 11.72 20.62
C ILE A 234 8.51 11.87 19.76
N PHE A 235 9.21 10.76 19.54
CA PHE A 235 10.32 10.72 18.59
C PHE A 235 9.81 10.39 17.20
N VAL A 236 10.15 11.22 16.24
CA VAL A 236 9.68 11.17 14.86
C VAL A 236 10.87 10.95 13.93
N ASP A 237 10.91 9.80 13.29
CA ASP A 237 11.89 9.55 12.24
C ASP A 237 11.43 10.22 10.94
N TYR A 238 12.29 11.11 10.42
CA TYR A 238 12.05 11.80 9.14
C TYR A 238 13.19 11.46 8.17
N PRO A 239 13.01 10.48 7.27
CA PRO A 239 14.07 9.95 6.42
C PRO A 239 14.42 10.94 5.30
N ILE A 240 15.29 11.89 5.56
CA ILE A 240 15.92 12.75 4.54
C ILE A 240 17.00 11.95 3.81
N HIS A 241 17.72 11.07 4.55
CA HIS A 241 18.66 10.11 4.00
C HIS A 241 17.97 8.76 3.81
N PRO A 242 18.07 8.12 2.62
CA PRO A 242 17.39 6.86 2.32
C PRO A 242 17.71 5.73 3.30
N GLU A 243 18.92 5.70 3.83
CA GLU A 243 19.39 4.68 4.78
C GLU A 243 18.60 4.69 6.09
N THR A 244 17.98 5.82 6.44
CA THR A 244 17.12 5.94 7.63
C THR A 244 15.93 4.99 7.57
N PHE A 245 15.42 4.65 6.36
CA PHE A 245 14.35 3.67 6.22
C PHE A 245 14.70 2.30 6.81
N ASN A 246 15.99 1.91 6.78
CA ASN A 246 16.46 0.64 7.32
C ASN A 246 16.42 0.60 8.86
N TYR A 247 16.34 1.76 9.52
CA TYR A 247 16.32 1.88 10.99
C TYR A 247 14.92 2.05 11.57
N ILE A 248 13.98 2.60 10.80
CA ILE A 248 12.62 2.92 11.27
C ILE A 248 11.89 1.70 11.85
N PRO A 249 11.90 0.49 11.25
CA PRO A 249 11.20 -0.66 11.80
C PRO A 249 11.71 -1.06 13.19
N TYR A 250 13.02 -0.99 13.38
CA TYR A 250 13.66 -1.28 14.66
C TYR A 250 13.31 -0.23 15.71
N ASN A 251 13.44 1.05 15.34
CA ASN A 251 13.12 2.15 16.22
C ASN A 251 11.66 2.12 16.69
N LEU A 252 10.71 1.93 15.76
CA LEU A 252 9.30 1.80 16.08
C LEU A 252 9.03 0.64 17.04
N SER A 253 9.71 -0.51 16.84
CA SER A 253 9.58 -1.64 17.75
C SER A 253 9.97 -1.25 19.18
N PHE A 254 11.10 -0.57 19.36
CA PHE A 254 11.56 -0.14 20.67
C PHE A 254 10.68 0.96 21.28
N ILE A 255 10.19 1.90 20.48
CA ILE A 255 9.24 2.93 20.94
C ILE A 255 8.00 2.28 21.54
N VAL A 256 7.49 1.22 20.92
CA VAL A 256 6.26 0.56 21.37
C VAL A 256 6.47 -0.37 22.56
N ARG A 257 7.58 -1.12 22.56
CA ARG A 257 7.78 -2.25 23.48
C ARG A 257 8.69 -1.95 24.67
N GLU A 258 9.61 -1.00 24.53
CA GLU A 258 10.71 -0.78 25.48
C GLU A 258 10.74 0.67 26.00
N LYS A 259 9.58 1.17 26.40
CA LYS A 259 9.42 2.59 26.81
C LYS A 259 10.36 3.04 27.91
N GLU A 260 10.55 2.22 28.92
CA GLU A 260 11.41 2.56 30.08
C GLU A 260 12.88 2.63 29.71
N LYS A 261 13.33 1.81 28.77
CA LYS A 261 14.71 1.72 28.32
C LYS A 261 14.97 2.43 26.99
N TYR A 262 13.97 3.13 26.44
CA TYR A 262 14.07 3.68 25.09
C TYR A 262 15.24 4.64 24.88
N LEU A 263 15.50 5.56 25.81
CA LEU A 263 16.60 6.53 25.64
C LEU A 263 17.97 5.85 25.54
N PRO A 264 18.37 4.92 26.44
CA PRO A 264 19.58 4.12 26.23
C PRO A 264 19.59 3.30 24.94
N ILE A 265 18.45 2.71 24.56
CA ILE A 265 18.34 1.98 23.30
C ILE A 265 18.60 2.89 22.11
N ARG A 266 18.05 4.11 22.11
CA ARG A 266 18.25 5.08 21.07
C ARG A 266 19.74 5.46 20.93
N GLU A 267 20.47 5.64 22.05
CA GLU A 267 21.91 5.87 22.03
C GLU A 267 22.69 4.68 21.41
N ALA A 268 22.31 3.45 21.76
CA ALA A 268 22.89 2.25 21.18
C ALA A 268 22.61 2.13 19.66
N MET A 269 21.39 2.43 19.24
CA MET A 269 21.01 2.45 17.83
C MET A 269 21.72 3.57 17.05
N ALA A 270 21.89 4.76 17.65
CA ALA A 270 22.68 5.84 17.05
C ALA A 270 24.16 5.45 16.89
N THR A 271 24.69 4.65 17.81
CA THR A 271 26.04 4.08 17.71
C THR A 271 26.13 3.03 16.60
N LEU A 272 25.11 2.18 16.46
CA LEU A 272 25.02 1.21 15.38
C LEU A 272 24.92 1.91 14.01
N ALA A 273 24.15 3.00 13.89
CA ALA A 273 24.01 3.77 12.66
C ALA A 273 25.31 4.47 12.20
N ARG A 274 26.31 4.56 13.06
CA ARG A 274 27.66 4.99 12.65
C ARG A 274 28.49 3.87 12.05
N LYS A 275 28.13 2.60 12.31
CA LYS A 275 28.87 1.41 11.86
C LYS A 275 28.30 0.82 10.58
N THR A 276 26.99 0.79 10.45
CA THR A 276 26.32 0.20 9.26
C THR A 276 25.12 1.06 8.83
N LYS A 277 24.84 1.05 7.52
CA LYS A 277 23.66 1.67 6.91
C LYS A 277 22.52 0.68 6.74
N GLU A 278 22.83 -0.62 6.77
CA GLU A 278 21.92 -1.74 6.56
C GLU A 278 22.04 -2.69 7.75
N PRO A 279 21.43 -2.39 8.91
CA PRO A 279 21.51 -3.23 10.08
C PRO A 279 20.70 -4.52 9.87
N THR A 280 21.27 -5.65 10.25
CA THR A 280 20.54 -6.90 10.37
C THR A 280 19.85 -6.98 11.75
N PRO A 281 18.85 -7.87 11.92
CA PRO A 281 18.27 -8.14 13.24
C PRO A 281 19.33 -8.56 14.30
N GLU A 282 20.37 -9.26 13.87
CA GLU A 282 21.48 -9.70 14.71
C GLU A 282 22.35 -8.51 15.16
N ASP A 283 22.63 -7.54 14.28
CA ASP A 283 23.35 -6.32 14.60
C ASP A 283 22.59 -5.49 15.66
N VAL A 284 21.27 -5.35 15.45
CA VAL A 284 20.38 -4.65 16.36
C VAL A 284 20.31 -5.36 17.71
N GLN A 285 20.12 -6.69 17.71
CA GLN A 285 20.15 -7.47 18.94
C GLN A 285 21.48 -7.34 19.67
N GLY A 286 22.60 -7.39 18.95
CA GLY A 286 23.94 -7.18 19.53
C GLY A 286 24.09 -5.80 20.18
N ALA A 287 23.54 -4.76 19.56
CA ALA A 287 23.61 -3.39 20.09
C ALA A 287 22.80 -3.19 21.38
N VAL A 288 21.63 -3.87 21.51
CA VAL A 288 20.71 -3.67 22.66
C VAL A 288 20.87 -4.72 23.76
N SER A 289 21.54 -5.85 23.50
CA SER A 289 21.78 -6.92 24.49
C SER A 289 22.45 -6.44 25.78
N PRO A 290 23.46 -5.52 25.75
CA PRO A 290 24.06 -4.97 26.98
C PRO A 290 23.07 -4.23 27.89
N LEU A 291 21.94 -3.78 27.33
CA LEU A 291 20.84 -3.12 28.05
C LEU A 291 19.83 -4.12 28.64
N GLY A 292 20.05 -5.42 28.45
CA GLY A 292 19.11 -6.48 28.83
C GLY A 292 17.79 -6.40 28.05
N VAL A 293 17.86 -6.02 26.78
CA VAL A 293 16.72 -5.87 25.88
C VAL A 293 16.78 -6.94 24.80
N LYS A 294 15.61 -7.53 24.50
CA LYS A 294 15.43 -8.44 23.37
C LYS A 294 14.67 -7.73 22.26
N TYR A 295 15.27 -7.69 21.08
CA TYR A 295 14.57 -7.18 19.91
C TYR A 295 13.42 -8.13 19.50
N VAL A 296 12.21 -7.58 19.35
CA VAL A 296 11.03 -8.29 18.88
C VAL A 296 10.43 -7.46 17.75
N PRO A 297 10.42 -7.95 16.51
CA PRO A 297 9.92 -7.17 15.38
C PRO A 297 8.43 -6.83 15.55
N LEU A 298 8.05 -5.65 15.04
CA LEU A 298 6.64 -5.33 14.79
C LEU A 298 6.18 -6.02 13.51
N ASN A 299 4.87 -6.26 13.41
CA ASN A 299 4.31 -6.65 12.13
C ASN A 299 4.41 -5.49 11.14
N TYR A 300 4.38 -5.83 9.87
CA TYR A 300 4.56 -4.86 8.79
C TYR A 300 3.50 -3.73 8.82
N ALA A 301 2.24 -4.06 9.13
CA ALA A 301 1.16 -3.07 9.18
C ALA A 301 1.41 -2.01 10.27
N ASP A 302 1.94 -2.41 11.44
CA ASP A 302 2.27 -1.49 12.53
C ASP A 302 3.46 -0.58 12.18
N VAL A 303 4.49 -1.13 11.53
CA VAL A 303 5.64 -0.34 11.07
C VAL A 303 5.17 0.75 10.12
N LEU A 304 4.35 0.38 9.17
CA LEU A 304 3.86 1.29 8.15
C LEU A 304 2.90 2.33 8.73
N ALA A 305 2.09 1.93 9.71
CA ALA A 305 1.24 2.81 10.50
C ALA A 305 2.08 3.91 11.19
N GLY A 306 3.16 3.51 11.86
CA GLY A 306 4.09 4.43 12.51
C GLY A 306 4.75 5.40 11.52
N MET A 307 5.23 4.90 10.39
CA MET A 307 5.84 5.74 9.34
C MET A 307 4.87 6.77 8.76
N GLN A 308 3.62 6.39 8.53
CA GLN A 308 2.59 7.29 8.05
C GLN A 308 2.24 8.38 9.07
N TYR A 309 2.17 7.99 10.33
CA TYR A 309 1.98 8.94 11.42
C TYR A 309 3.11 9.96 11.46
N PHE A 310 4.36 9.53 11.40
CA PHE A 310 5.51 10.42 11.34
C PHE A 310 5.45 11.38 10.16
N THR A 311 5.12 10.87 8.98
CA THR A 311 4.93 11.70 7.77
C THR A 311 3.81 12.73 7.96
N THR A 312 2.71 12.35 8.61
CA THR A 312 1.59 13.25 8.91
C THR A 312 2.02 14.37 9.86
N LEU A 313 2.79 14.05 10.90
CA LEU A 313 3.32 15.04 11.85
C LEU A 313 4.25 16.04 11.17
N VAL A 314 5.18 15.55 10.35
CA VAL A 314 6.12 16.39 9.59
C VAL A 314 5.37 17.38 8.70
N LYS A 315 4.32 16.92 8.00
CA LYS A 315 3.45 17.76 7.16
C LYS A 315 2.62 18.74 8.00
N LYS A 316 1.99 18.26 9.08
CA LYS A 316 1.15 19.07 9.98
C LYS A 316 1.91 20.26 10.54
N PHE A 317 3.13 20.04 11.01
CA PHE A 317 3.95 21.06 11.61
C PHE A 317 4.84 21.81 10.62
N LYS A 318 4.76 21.48 9.33
CA LYS A 318 5.60 22.08 8.26
C LYS A 318 7.08 22.09 8.66
N VAL A 319 7.56 20.94 9.15
CA VAL A 319 8.93 20.79 9.65
C VAL A 319 9.92 21.13 8.54
N PRO A 320 10.87 22.09 8.77
CA PRO A 320 11.75 22.57 7.70
C PRO A 320 12.87 21.58 7.34
N GLY A 321 13.20 20.67 8.25
CA GLY A 321 14.27 19.68 8.10
C GLY A 321 14.63 19.01 9.41
N THR A 322 15.79 18.34 9.44
CA THR A 322 16.29 17.66 10.65
C THR A 322 17.64 18.22 11.09
N PRO A 323 17.90 18.30 12.41
CA PRO A 323 16.99 18.06 13.52
C PRO A 323 16.00 19.21 13.73
N SER A 324 14.76 18.88 14.15
CA SER A 324 13.75 19.85 14.60
C SER A 324 13.11 19.38 15.89
N VAL A 325 12.72 20.30 16.75
CA VAL A 325 11.89 20.04 17.92
C VAL A 325 10.67 20.94 17.87
N VAL A 326 9.49 20.35 17.84
CA VAL A 326 8.22 21.07 17.84
C VAL A 326 7.57 20.90 19.19
N VAL A 327 7.28 22.01 19.86
CA VAL A 327 6.57 22.05 21.15
C VAL A 327 5.17 22.58 20.89
N LEU A 328 4.16 21.87 21.37
CA LEU A 328 2.73 22.17 21.18
C LEU A 328 2.01 22.11 22.53
N ASP A 329 1.14 23.05 22.81
CA ASP A 329 0.04 22.88 23.78
C ASP A 329 -1.23 22.53 23.01
N SER A 330 -1.72 21.29 23.13
CA SER A 330 -2.88 20.77 22.41
C SER A 330 -4.19 21.47 22.81
N ARG A 331 -4.26 22.08 23.98
CA ARG A 331 -5.42 22.83 24.49
C ARG A 331 -5.52 24.21 23.88
N THR A 332 -4.39 24.93 23.75
CA THR A 332 -4.36 26.31 23.24
C THR A 332 -4.02 26.40 21.77
N GLY A 333 -3.44 25.34 21.20
CA GLY A 333 -2.91 25.33 19.84
C GLY A 333 -1.59 26.12 19.66
N LYS A 334 -1.02 26.67 20.74
CA LYS A 334 0.27 27.35 20.67
C LYS A 334 1.36 26.37 20.29
N THR A 335 2.21 26.78 19.36
CA THR A 335 3.30 25.95 18.84
C THR A 335 4.57 26.76 18.75
N LYS A 336 5.70 26.13 19.09
CA LYS A 336 7.05 26.68 18.90
C LYS A 336 7.94 25.61 18.28
N THR A 337 8.68 25.97 17.24
CA THR A 337 9.62 25.08 16.55
C THR A 337 11.05 25.57 16.76
N LEU A 338 11.94 24.66 17.17
CA LEU A 338 13.38 24.83 17.21
C LEU A 338 13.98 24.05 16.03
N TYR A 339 14.93 24.64 15.32
CA TYR A 339 15.56 24.03 14.16
C TYR A 339 17.08 24.14 14.16
N GLY A 340 17.74 23.03 13.81
CA GLY A 340 19.20 22.97 13.73
C GLY A 340 19.89 22.89 15.08
N THR A 341 21.20 22.63 15.04
CA THR A 341 22.03 22.35 16.24
C THR A 341 22.18 23.52 17.18
N SER A 342 22.14 24.74 16.67
CA SER A 342 22.29 25.96 17.49
C SER A 342 21.07 26.27 18.36
N GLU A 343 19.89 25.96 17.91
CA GLU A 343 18.65 26.21 18.64
C GLU A 343 18.26 25.03 19.54
N ILE A 344 18.61 23.80 19.14
CA ILE A 344 18.19 22.58 19.84
C ILE A 344 19.21 22.30 20.99
N THR A 345 18.95 22.92 22.12
CA THR A 345 19.60 22.62 23.39
C THR A 345 18.58 22.16 24.41
N SER A 346 19.00 21.38 25.41
CA SER A 346 18.10 20.94 26.49
C SER A 346 17.38 22.13 27.15
N ASP A 347 18.06 23.26 27.35
CA ASP A 347 17.50 24.43 28.02
C ASP A 347 16.51 25.18 27.11
N ASN A 348 16.79 25.28 25.81
CA ASN A 348 15.84 25.88 24.86
C ASN A 348 14.58 25.01 24.69
N ILE A 349 14.69 23.67 24.71
CA ILE A 349 13.54 22.76 24.71
C ILE A 349 12.66 23.04 25.93
N MET A 350 13.24 23.11 27.12
CA MET A 350 12.52 23.38 28.38
C MET A 350 11.93 24.79 28.42
N LYS A 351 12.66 25.80 27.94
CA LYS A 351 12.17 27.17 27.82
C LYS A 351 10.97 27.24 26.87
N SER A 352 11.05 26.57 25.70
CA SER A 352 9.95 26.51 24.75
C SER A 352 8.72 25.81 25.33
N LEU A 353 8.93 24.76 26.12
CA LEU A 353 7.86 24.06 26.82
C LEU A 353 7.15 24.97 27.84
N ALA A 354 7.88 25.73 28.62
CA ALA A 354 7.33 26.70 29.57
C ALA A 354 6.56 27.82 28.85
N GLU A 355 7.13 28.41 27.80
CA GLU A 355 6.48 29.47 27.00
C GLU A 355 5.16 29.01 26.34
N VAL A 356 5.10 27.79 25.82
CA VAL A 356 3.94 27.24 25.12
C VAL A 356 2.86 26.82 26.11
N SER A 357 3.24 26.22 27.25
CA SER A 357 2.29 25.81 28.31
C SER A 357 1.77 26.96 29.17
N GLY A 358 2.39 28.14 29.09
CA GLY A 358 1.99 29.31 29.88
C GLY A 358 2.35 29.22 31.38
N LYS A 359 3.40 28.42 31.70
CA LYS A 359 3.93 28.24 33.06
C LYS A 359 5.19 29.04 33.24
#